data_a0aea9bf0db2428cb938a3b76f859e01
#
_entry.id   a0aea9bf0db2428cb938a3b76f859e01
#
_cell.length_a   1.000
_cell.length_b   1.000
_cell.length_c   1.000
_cell.angle_alpha   90.00
_cell.angle_beta   90.00
_cell.angle_gamma   90.00
#
_symmetry.space_group_name_H-M   'P 1'
#
loop_
_entity.id
_entity.type
_entity.pdbx_description
1 polymer ?
#
loop_
_entity_poly.entity_id
_entity_poly.type
_entity_poly.pdbx_seq_one_letter_code
_entity_poly.pdbx_strand_id
1 'polypeptide(L)'
;MLILLVALGRFGDAVIGSFGYAQNIYGIAALLCAGHGIAVVASLAPLRQDSSGSAARSRLLRIMTTAWASTAVLIVLAAVFGALSALILPIALPVFLGTYLATMTSAIFLPIAQSLSGLQQVRGHEHRSLLHTVEGFIISIGLSLAAINWATDAAVAVTAVGVACVAGDLWSTLRRYRSLAGEIRGIPTLALRSFVEAPRAAFALVPRTAAGGYDGLILMGAFLVVSQVALLQSPATGAAVVSLIAVVRTIVVPLKSFGIVGGRLIRKQTTDPTDTARLFWRLVRVGAIALTPVGLVCVIAPGVAMAVLHLPDTADAELAVRLIGVQLLLEPITGLGAAMLKVLIAPTALLAPLAIALWAWAVPAVLIANLFTELTAASIWGILLIGRLLFCALVIRSTMPSRLQAKPVP
;
A
#
# COMPACT_ATOMS: atom_id res chain seq x y z
N MET A 1 -5.35 -5.81 8.05
CA MET A 1 -4.41 -5.23 9.02
C MET A 1 -5.12 -4.63 10.24
N LEU A 2 -6.03 -3.70 10.10
CA LEU A 2 -6.73 -3.06 11.22
C LEU A 2 -7.37 -4.08 12.18
N ILE A 3 -8.14 -5.04 11.66
CA ILE A 3 -8.77 -6.11 12.46
C ILE A 3 -7.74 -6.89 13.29
N LEU A 4 -6.56 -7.14 12.71
CA LEU A 4 -5.50 -7.89 13.40
C LEU A 4 -4.83 -7.05 14.50
N LEU A 5 -4.65 -5.74 14.27
CA LEU A 5 -4.15 -4.83 15.30
C LEU A 5 -5.11 -4.75 16.49
N VAL A 6 -6.42 -4.63 16.20
CA VAL A 6 -7.46 -4.64 17.25
C VAL A 6 -7.41 -5.95 18.03
N ALA A 7 -7.35 -7.10 17.37
CA ALA A 7 -7.29 -8.39 18.03
C ALA A 7 -6.00 -8.62 18.85
N LEU A 8 -4.88 -8.03 18.40
CA LEU A 8 -3.59 -8.09 19.10
C LEU A 8 -3.50 -7.10 20.27
N GLY A 9 -4.44 -6.14 20.39
CA GLY A 9 -4.46 -5.14 21.47
C GLY A 9 -4.42 -5.74 22.88
N ARG A 10 -4.96 -6.94 23.07
CA ARG A 10 -4.91 -7.65 24.36
C ARG A 10 -3.49 -7.98 24.85
N PHE A 11 -2.51 -7.98 23.96
CA PHE A 11 -1.10 -8.25 24.31
C PHE A 11 -0.29 -6.99 24.63
N GLY A 12 -0.90 -5.81 24.54
CA GLY A 12 -0.31 -4.52 24.93
C GLY A 12 0.39 -3.76 23.80
N ASP A 13 0.76 -2.52 24.10
CA ASP A 13 1.25 -1.51 23.15
C ASP A 13 2.55 -1.92 22.44
N ALA A 14 3.48 -2.53 23.17
CA ALA A 14 4.75 -2.99 22.59
C ALA A 14 4.55 -4.01 21.46
N VAL A 15 3.51 -4.85 21.59
CA VAL A 15 3.14 -5.85 20.56
C VAL A 15 2.52 -5.16 19.35
N ILE A 16 1.57 -4.25 19.58
CA ILE A 16 0.92 -3.47 18.51
C ILE A 16 1.98 -2.69 17.72
N GLY A 17 2.86 -1.97 18.42
CA GLY A 17 3.93 -1.18 17.81
C GLY A 17 4.87 -2.03 16.96
N SER A 18 5.37 -3.13 17.52
CA SER A 18 6.31 -4.03 16.83
C SER A 18 5.67 -4.73 15.63
N PHE A 19 4.45 -5.23 15.78
CA PHE A 19 3.68 -5.84 14.68
C PHE A 19 3.41 -4.84 13.56
N GLY A 20 2.89 -3.67 13.90
CA GLY A 20 2.53 -2.68 12.91
C GLY A 20 3.74 -2.09 12.18
N TYR A 21 4.87 -1.95 12.86
CA TYR A 21 6.13 -1.55 12.24
C TYR A 21 6.59 -2.59 11.20
N ALA A 22 6.59 -3.90 11.56
CA ALA A 22 6.88 -4.97 10.61
C ALA A 22 5.92 -4.94 9.40
N GLN A 23 4.64 -4.68 9.63
CA GLN A 23 3.64 -4.54 8.58
C GLN A 23 3.84 -3.30 7.70
N ASN A 24 4.44 -2.23 8.21
CA ASN A 24 4.81 -1.07 7.39
C ASN A 24 5.95 -1.40 6.43
N ILE A 25 6.96 -2.15 6.87
CA ILE A 25 8.04 -2.64 5.98
C ILE A 25 7.46 -3.57 4.90
N TYR A 26 6.61 -4.53 5.28
CA TYR A 26 5.91 -5.38 4.32
C TYR A 26 5.06 -4.57 3.33
N GLY A 27 4.42 -3.50 3.79
CA GLY A 27 3.64 -2.59 2.96
C GLY A 27 4.46 -1.93 1.85
N ILE A 28 5.72 -1.59 2.11
CA ILE A 28 6.66 -1.09 1.08
C ILE A 28 6.86 -2.15 0.01
N ALA A 29 7.18 -3.39 0.41
CA ALA A 29 7.39 -4.50 -0.51
C ALA A 29 6.13 -4.75 -1.36
N ALA A 30 4.95 -4.81 -0.74
CA ALA A 30 3.68 -5.06 -1.42
C ALA A 30 3.35 -3.99 -2.47
N LEU A 31 3.59 -2.71 -2.15
CA LEU A 31 3.31 -1.60 -3.06
C LEU A 31 4.31 -1.53 -4.22
N LEU A 32 5.59 -1.82 -3.99
CA LEU A 32 6.56 -1.96 -5.07
C LEU A 32 6.16 -3.08 -6.03
N CYS A 33 5.72 -4.21 -5.49
CA CYS A 33 5.26 -5.35 -6.30
C CYS A 33 4.01 -5.04 -7.13
N ALA A 34 3.13 -4.15 -6.66
CA ALA A 34 1.96 -3.73 -7.43
C ALA A 34 2.34 -3.10 -8.79
N GLY A 35 3.53 -2.50 -8.89
CA GLY A 35 4.09 -2.01 -10.15
C GLY A 35 4.16 -3.06 -11.24
N HIS A 36 4.44 -4.33 -10.90
CA HIS A 36 4.48 -5.42 -11.89
C HIS A 36 3.11 -5.69 -12.52
N GLY A 37 2.03 -5.66 -11.73
CA GLY A 37 0.66 -5.79 -12.25
C GLY A 37 0.32 -4.66 -13.23
N ILE A 38 0.68 -3.42 -12.88
CA ILE A 38 0.50 -2.24 -13.73
C ILE A 38 1.32 -2.38 -15.02
N ALA A 39 2.57 -2.85 -14.93
CA ALA A 39 3.43 -3.08 -16.10
C ALA A 39 2.86 -4.14 -17.05
N VAL A 40 2.27 -5.22 -16.52
CA VAL A 40 1.56 -6.23 -17.35
C VAL A 40 0.39 -5.59 -18.08
N VAL A 41 -0.46 -4.84 -17.37
CA VAL A 41 -1.62 -4.17 -17.98
C VAL A 41 -1.16 -3.18 -19.07
N ALA A 42 -0.19 -2.33 -18.76
CA ALA A 42 0.31 -1.32 -19.70
C ALA A 42 0.95 -1.94 -20.95
N SER A 43 1.65 -3.06 -20.80
CA SER A 43 2.39 -3.70 -21.90
C SER A 43 1.54 -4.62 -22.75
N LEU A 44 0.52 -5.26 -22.19
CA LEU A 44 -0.28 -6.28 -22.89
C LEU A 44 -1.64 -5.78 -23.38
N ALA A 45 -2.23 -4.78 -22.72
CA ALA A 45 -3.52 -4.25 -23.15
C ALA A 45 -3.56 -3.75 -24.62
N PRO A 46 -2.51 -3.06 -25.12
CA PRO A 46 -2.46 -2.63 -26.51
C PRO A 46 -2.40 -3.79 -27.51
N LEU A 47 -1.86 -4.96 -27.10
CA LEU A 47 -1.69 -6.13 -27.98
C LEU A 47 -2.97 -6.96 -28.16
N ARG A 48 -4.05 -6.64 -27.45
CA ARG A 48 -5.30 -7.40 -27.53
C ARG A 48 -5.97 -7.33 -28.89
N GLN A 49 -5.63 -6.31 -29.70
CA GLN A 49 -6.26 -6.06 -31.00
C GLN A 49 -5.49 -6.63 -32.20
N ASP A 50 -4.14 -6.78 -32.10
CA ASP A 50 -3.31 -6.96 -33.33
C ASP A 50 -2.29 -8.09 -33.27
N SER A 51 -2.17 -8.90 -32.21
CA SER A 51 -0.94 -9.64 -32.08
C SER A 51 -1.01 -11.16 -32.19
N SER A 52 -0.07 -11.69 -32.95
CA SER A 52 0.45 -13.05 -32.80
C SER A 52 0.73 -13.32 -31.32
N GLY A 53 0.22 -14.43 -30.78
CA GLY A 53 0.41 -14.81 -29.38
C GLY A 53 1.88 -14.86 -28.92
N SER A 54 2.85 -14.84 -29.86
CA SER A 54 4.29 -14.81 -29.61
C SER A 54 4.77 -13.49 -28.98
N ALA A 55 4.28 -12.33 -29.45
CA ALA A 55 4.69 -11.02 -28.92
C ALA A 55 4.19 -10.81 -27.48
N ALA A 56 2.93 -11.18 -27.22
CA ALA A 56 2.36 -11.13 -25.87
C ALA A 56 3.12 -12.05 -24.91
N ARG A 57 3.44 -13.27 -25.36
CA ARG A 57 4.22 -14.24 -24.57
C ARG A 57 5.62 -13.73 -24.26
N SER A 58 6.32 -13.14 -25.21
CA SER A 58 7.66 -12.56 -25.03
C SER A 58 7.64 -11.40 -24.02
N ARG A 59 6.65 -10.50 -24.10
CA ARG A 59 6.50 -9.39 -23.13
C ARG A 59 6.18 -9.90 -21.72
N LEU A 60 5.27 -10.86 -21.60
CA LEU A 60 4.94 -11.47 -20.31
C LEU A 60 6.15 -12.17 -19.70
N LEU A 61 6.90 -12.94 -20.50
CA LEU A 61 8.14 -13.58 -20.07
C LEU A 61 9.13 -12.56 -19.51
N ARG A 62 9.35 -11.44 -20.20
CA ARG A 62 10.23 -10.36 -19.73
C ARG A 62 9.79 -9.77 -18.41
N ILE A 63 8.50 -9.48 -18.24
CA ILE A 63 7.97 -8.93 -16.99
C ILE A 63 8.12 -9.94 -15.84
N MET A 64 7.85 -11.23 -16.07
CA MET A 64 8.02 -12.26 -15.07
C MET A 64 9.50 -12.52 -14.72
N THR A 65 10.42 -12.39 -15.69
CA THR A 65 11.87 -12.42 -15.42
C THR A 65 12.26 -11.26 -14.49
N THR A 66 11.73 -10.07 -14.76
CA THR A 66 11.95 -8.89 -13.89
C THR A 66 11.30 -9.08 -12.51
N ALA A 67 10.18 -9.80 -12.41
CA ALA A 67 9.56 -10.12 -11.13
C ALA A 67 10.50 -10.96 -10.23
N TRP A 68 11.23 -11.92 -10.78
CA TRP A 68 12.25 -12.67 -10.05
C TRP A 68 13.42 -11.79 -9.58
N ALA A 69 13.88 -10.86 -10.43
CA ALA A 69 14.90 -9.88 -10.03
C ALA A 69 14.39 -8.97 -8.88
N SER A 70 13.14 -8.53 -8.95
CA SER A 70 12.53 -7.75 -7.87
C SER A 70 12.41 -8.55 -6.58
N THR A 71 12.08 -9.83 -6.66
CA THR A 71 12.07 -10.74 -5.50
C THR A 71 13.45 -10.77 -4.82
N ALA A 72 14.53 -10.93 -5.60
CA ALA A 72 15.89 -10.92 -5.06
C ALA A 72 16.23 -9.58 -4.37
N VAL A 73 15.88 -8.44 -4.99
CA VAL A 73 16.06 -7.10 -4.37
C VAL A 73 15.28 -6.99 -3.06
N LEU A 74 14.02 -7.43 -3.05
CA LEU A 74 13.18 -7.36 -1.86
C LEU A 74 13.69 -8.23 -0.71
N ILE A 75 14.23 -9.41 -0.99
CA ILE A 75 14.83 -10.27 0.04
C ILE A 75 16.04 -9.57 0.67
N VAL A 76 16.93 -8.97 -0.15
CA VAL A 76 18.10 -8.25 0.37
C VAL A 76 17.67 -7.04 1.18
N LEU A 77 16.75 -6.22 0.65
CA LEU A 77 16.23 -5.06 1.38
C LEU A 77 15.55 -5.48 2.69
N ALA A 78 14.76 -6.55 2.66
CA ALA A 78 14.14 -7.08 3.85
C ALA A 78 15.18 -7.50 4.89
N ALA A 79 16.22 -8.24 4.51
CA ALA A 79 17.28 -8.65 5.43
C ALA A 79 17.98 -7.43 6.07
N VAL A 80 18.31 -6.41 5.27
CA VAL A 80 18.96 -5.18 5.75
C VAL A 80 18.04 -4.39 6.69
N PHE A 81 16.80 -4.12 6.26
CA PHE A 81 15.84 -3.39 7.09
C PHE A 81 15.48 -4.13 8.38
N GLY A 82 15.34 -5.45 8.33
CA GLY A 82 15.09 -6.28 9.50
C GLY A 82 16.23 -6.22 10.51
N ALA A 83 17.47 -6.37 10.06
CA ALA A 83 18.64 -6.30 10.91
C ALA A 83 18.82 -4.91 11.54
N LEU A 84 18.72 -3.84 10.74
CA LEU A 84 18.81 -2.47 11.23
C LEU A 84 17.72 -2.15 12.25
N SER A 85 16.48 -2.57 11.99
CA SER A 85 15.37 -2.33 12.90
C SER A 85 15.56 -3.05 14.23
N ALA A 86 16.04 -4.30 14.19
CA ALA A 86 16.31 -5.08 15.39
C ALA A 86 17.45 -4.51 16.25
N LEU A 87 18.40 -3.80 15.62
CA LEU A 87 19.55 -3.20 16.33
C LEU A 87 19.23 -1.80 16.91
N ILE A 88 18.35 -1.04 16.26
CA ILE A 88 18.18 0.38 16.57
C ILE A 88 16.93 0.65 17.42
N LEU A 89 15.86 -0.15 17.24
CA LEU A 89 14.58 0.18 17.84
C LEU A 89 14.33 -0.54 19.16
N PRO A 90 13.68 0.11 20.13
CA PRO A 90 13.22 -0.52 21.37
C PRO A 90 11.96 -1.34 21.14
N ILE A 91 12.03 -2.34 20.25
CA ILE A 91 10.93 -3.22 19.89
C ILE A 91 11.00 -4.55 20.66
N ALA A 92 9.85 -5.18 20.87
CA ALA A 92 9.77 -6.54 21.37
C ALA A 92 10.33 -7.49 20.31
N LEU A 93 11.63 -7.78 20.37
CA LEU A 93 12.39 -8.48 19.31
C LEU A 93 11.76 -9.81 18.88
N PRO A 94 11.29 -10.72 19.77
CA PRO A 94 10.61 -11.94 19.34
C PRO A 94 9.32 -11.68 18.55
N VAL A 95 8.55 -10.67 18.97
CA VAL A 95 7.31 -10.24 18.30
C VAL A 95 7.61 -9.69 16.92
N PHE A 96 8.58 -8.79 16.84
CA PHE A 96 9.00 -8.19 15.57
C PHE A 96 9.53 -9.24 14.60
N LEU A 97 10.50 -10.04 15.02
CA LEU A 97 11.12 -11.06 14.15
C LEU A 97 10.11 -12.12 13.69
N GLY A 98 9.23 -12.59 14.58
CA GLY A 98 8.19 -13.56 14.22
C GLY A 98 7.28 -13.05 13.12
N THR A 99 6.73 -11.84 13.28
CA THR A 99 5.90 -11.20 12.25
C THR A 99 6.68 -10.91 10.99
N TYR A 100 7.88 -10.34 11.16
CA TYR A 100 8.69 -9.85 10.06
C TYR A 100 9.13 -10.97 9.12
N LEU A 101 9.73 -12.04 9.67
CA LEU A 101 10.20 -13.17 8.88
C LEU A 101 9.02 -13.88 8.18
N ALA A 102 7.91 -14.08 8.90
CA ALA A 102 6.74 -14.69 8.31
C ALA A 102 6.18 -13.83 7.16
N THR A 103 5.94 -12.54 7.36
CA THR A 103 5.36 -11.67 6.31
C THR A 103 6.30 -11.45 5.14
N MET A 104 7.61 -11.34 5.38
CA MET A 104 8.59 -11.20 4.30
C MET A 104 8.69 -12.45 3.41
N THR A 105 8.29 -13.62 3.90
CA THR A 105 8.16 -14.81 3.05
C THR A 105 7.17 -14.58 1.89
N SER A 106 6.12 -13.78 2.09
CA SER A 106 5.22 -13.37 1.00
C SER A 106 5.92 -12.58 -0.09
N ALA A 107 6.96 -11.79 0.24
CA ALA A 107 7.70 -11.00 -0.74
C ALA A 107 8.35 -11.87 -1.83
N ILE A 108 8.58 -13.15 -1.58
CA ILE A 108 9.16 -14.09 -2.54
C ILE A 108 8.25 -14.27 -3.76
N PHE A 109 6.94 -14.31 -3.58
CA PHE A 109 5.99 -14.57 -4.66
C PHE A 109 5.09 -13.37 -5.00
N LEU A 110 5.10 -12.30 -4.21
CA LEU A 110 4.29 -11.09 -4.48
C LEU A 110 4.49 -10.49 -5.87
N PRO A 111 5.71 -10.31 -6.42
CA PRO A 111 5.89 -9.77 -7.76
C PRO A 111 5.22 -10.64 -8.83
N ILE A 112 5.29 -11.96 -8.67
CA ILE A 112 4.64 -12.93 -9.56
C ILE A 112 3.13 -12.85 -9.39
N ALA A 113 2.63 -12.83 -8.15
CA ALA A 113 1.20 -12.71 -7.84
C ALA A 113 0.56 -11.46 -8.47
N GLN A 114 1.28 -10.33 -8.40
CA GLN A 114 0.84 -9.07 -9.00
C GLN A 114 0.87 -9.12 -10.54
N SER A 115 1.88 -9.77 -11.13
CA SER A 115 1.94 -9.99 -12.57
C SER A 115 0.77 -10.84 -13.07
N LEU A 116 0.41 -11.91 -12.34
CA LEU A 116 -0.76 -12.74 -12.64
C LEU A 116 -2.08 -11.97 -12.50
N SER A 117 -2.19 -11.13 -11.46
CA SER A 117 -3.35 -10.24 -11.29
C SER A 117 -3.51 -9.27 -12.47
N GLY A 118 -2.41 -8.66 -12.91
CA GLY A 118 -2.39 -7.79 -14.09
C GLY A 118 -2.82 -8.54 -15.36
N LEU A 119 -2.38 -9.79 -15.55
CA LEU A 119 -2.77 -10.61 -16.69
C LEU A 119 -4.28 -10.92 -16.67
N GLN A 120 -4.86 -11.28 -15.52
CA GLN A 120 -6.30 -11.47 -15.38
C GLN A 120 -7.08 -10.20 -15.78
N GLN A 121 -6.60 -9.03 -15.39
CA GLN A 121 -7.21 -7.74 -15.76
C GLN A 121 -7.15 -7.49 -17.28
N VAL A 122 -6.02 -7.79 -17.93
CA VAL A 122 -5.90 -7.68 -19.41
C VAL A 122 -6.87 -8.59 -20.11
N ARG A 123 -7.12 -9.78 -19.57
CA ARG A 123 -8.06 -10.78 -20.12
C ARG A 123 -9.53 -10.47 -19.84
N GLY A 124 -9.83 -9.40 -19.11
CA GLY A 124 -11.22 -9.07 -18.73
C GLY A 124 -11.77 -9.96 -17.62
N HIS A 125 -10.89 -10.67 -16.88
CA HIS A 125 -11.24 -11.50 -15.74
C HIS A 125 -11.04 -10.74 -14.41
N GLU A 126 -11.37 -9.46 -14.39
CA GLU A 126 -11.18 -8.58 -13.22
C GLU A 126 -11.93 -9.10 -11.98
N HIS A 127 -13.15 -9.60 -12.20
CA HIS A 127 -13.95 -10.20 -11.12
C HIS A 127 -13.28 -11.44 -10.49
N ARG A 128 -12.60 -12.28 -11.31
CA ARG A 128 -11.85 -13.43 -10.79
C ARG A 128 -10.62 -12.99 -10.01
N SER A 129 -9.92 -11.95 -10.48
CA SER A 129 -8.78 -11.38 -9.75
C SER A 129 -9.20 -10.84 -8.39
N LEU A 130 -10.36 -10.15 -8.33
CA LEU A 130 -10.94 -9.68 -7.08
C LEU A 130 -11.33 -10.84 -6.17
N LEU A 131 -12.05 -11.85 -6.69
CA LEU A 131 -12.48 -13.03 -5.94
C LEU A 131 -11.29 -13.74 -5.28
N HIS A 132 -10.20 -14.00 -6.04
CA HIS A 132 -9.01 -14.65 -5.50
C HIS A 132 -8.31 -13.81 -4.43
N THR A 133 -8.37 -12.47 -4.54
CA THR A 133 -7.87 -11.57 -3.49
C THR A 133 -8.73 -11.68 -2.23
N VAL A 134 -10.04 -11.67 -2.37
CA VAL A 134 -10.99 -11.78 -1.24
C VAL A 134 -10.87 -13.15 -0.56
N GLU A 135 -10.78 -14.24 -1.33
CA GLU A 135 -10.54 -15.60 -0.79
C GLU A 135 -9.27 -15.63 0.08
N GLY A 136 -8.14 -15.12 -0.45
CA GLY A 136 -6.89 -15.05 0.29
C GLY A 136 -6.99 -14.21 1.56
N PHE A 137 -7.74 -13.10 1.50
CA PHE A 137 -7.96 -12.21 2.63
C PHE A 137 -8.81 -12.88 3.73
N ILE A 138 -9.87 -13.60 3.35
CA ILE A 138 -10.71 -14.36 4.28
C ILE A 138 -9.88 -15.45 4.99
N ILE A 139 -9.05 -16.18 4.24
CA ILE A 139 -8.15 -17.19 4.81
C ILE A 139 -7.17 -16.54 5.80
N SER A 140 -6.50 -15.46 5.39
CA SER A 140 -5.57 -14.74 6.26
C SER A 140 -6.23 -14.29 7.56
N ILE A 141 -7.40 -13.64 7.48
CA ILE A 141 -8.09 -13.14 8.68
C ILE A 141 -8.61 -14.31 9.53
N GLY A 142 -9.26 -15.30 8.94
CA GLY A 142 -9.82 -16.42 9.67
C GLY A 142 -8.76 -17.19 10.47
N LEU A 143 -7.65 -17.55 9.81
CA LEU A 143 -6.52 -18.22 10.45
C LEU A 143 -5.84 -17.33 11.51
N SER A 144 -5.69 -16.04 11.22
CA SER A 144 -5.10 -15.09 12.18
C SER A 144 -5.93 -14.95 13.45
N LEU A 145 -7.25 -14.78 13.31
CA LEU A 145 -8.15 -14.67 14.48
C LEU A 145 -8.18 -15.96 15.29
N ALA A 146 -8.20 -17.12 14.63
CA ALA A 146 -8.09 -18.40 15.32
C ALA A 146 -6.76 -18.50 16.09
N ALA A 147 -5.66 -18.16 15.44
CA ALA A 147 -4.32 -18.20 16.05
C ALA A 147 -4.20 -17.24 17.25
N ILE A 148 -4.70 -16.01 17.11
CA ILE A 148 -4.72 -15.04 18.21
C ILE A 148 -5.52 -15.59 19.38
N ASN A 149 -6.71 -16.17 19.15
CA ASN A 149 -7.56 -16.69 20.24
C ASN A 149 -6.95 -17.85 21.01
N TRP A 150 -6.16 -18.70 20.34
CA TRP A 150 -5.53 -19.86 20.96
C TRP A 150 -4.15 -19.59 21.57
N ALA A 151 -3.48 -18.53 21.11
CA ALA A 151 -2.16 -18.21 21.60
C ALA A 151 -2.21 -17.63 23.03
N THR A 152 -1.36 -18.17 23.89
CA THR A 152 -1.13 -17.65 25.23
C THR A 152 0.01 -16.66 25.29
N ASP A 153 0.92 -16.71 24.32
CA ASP A 153 2.09 -15.85 24.20
C ASP A 153 2.01 -14.94 22.97
N ALA A 154 2.45 -13.69 23.14
CA ALA A 154 2.39 -12.66 22.10
C ALA A 154 3.25 -13.01 20.89
N ALA A 155 4.46 -13.54 21.09
CA ALA A 155 5.37 -13.89 19.99
C ALA A 155 4.79 -15.02 19.13
N VAL A 156 4.16 -16.01 19.78
CA VAL A 156 3.44 -17.10 19.10
C VAL A 156 2.25 -16.55 18.31
N ALA A 157 1.44 -15.67 18.93
CA ALA A 157 0.30 -15.05 18.26
C ALA A 157 0.68 -14.31 16.98
N VAL A 158 1.67 -13.41 17.06
CA VAL A 158 2.07 -12.59 15.90
C VAL A 158 2.80 -13.39 14.83
N THR A 159 3.57 -14.41 15.21
CA THR A 159 4.19 -15.33 14.25
C THR A 159 3.12 -16.09 13.48
N ALA A 160 2.14 -16.64 14.18
CA ALA A 160 1.04 -17.36 13.57
C ALA A 160 0.18 -16.44 12.67
N VAL A 161 -0.04 -15.18 13.05
CA VAL A 161 -0.66 -14.15 12.18
C VAL A 161 0.16 -13.94 10.91
N GLY A 162 1.48 -13.82 11.02
CA GLY A 162 2.36 -13.70 9.87
C GLY A 162 2.25 -14.91 8.93
N VAL A 163 2.26 -16.13 9.47
CA VAL A 163 2.09 -17.38 8.71
C VAL A 163 0.70 -17.43 8.05
N ALA A 164 -0.35 -17.00 8.74
CA ALA A 164 -1.70 -16.93 8.19
C ALA A 164 -1.80 -15.94 7.01
N CYS A 165 -1.13 -14.80 7.09
CA CYS A 165 -1.03 -13.85 5.97
C CYS A 165 -0.33 -14.48 4.76
N VAL A 166 0.79 -15.18 4.97
CA VAL A 166 1.50 -15.91 3.90
C VAL A 166 0.60 -16.98 3.28
N ALA A 167 -0.14 -17.73 4.08
CA ALA A 167 -1.06 -18.76 3.59
C ALA A 167 -2.15 -18.17 2.68
N GLY A 168 -2.74 -17.03 3.06
CA GLY A 168 -3.72 -16.33 2.24
C GLY A 168 -3.16 -15.77 0.94
N ASP A 169 -1.97 -15.18 0.99
CA ASP A 169 -1.27 -14.67 -0.19
C ASP A 169 -0.90 -15.81 -1.15
N LEU A 170 -0.40 -16.92 -0.61
CA LEU A 170 -0.08 -18.11 -1.38
C LEU A 170 -1.33 -18.71 -2.04
N TRP A 171 -2.42 -18.85 -1.29
CA TRP A 171 -3.71 -19.31 -1.82
C TRP A 171 -4.16 -18.45 -2.99
N SER A 172 -4.19 -17.14 -2.81
CA SER A 172 -4.58 -16.18 -3.84
C SER A 172 -3.70 -16.32 -5.09
N THR A 173 -2.38 -16.50 -4.91
CA THR A 173 -1.42 -16.69 -6.00
C THR A 173 -1.66 -17.99 -6.75
N LEU A 174 -1.86 -19.09 -6.04
CA LEU A 174 -2.15 -20.41 -6.63
C LEU A 174 -3.48 -20.41 -7.40
N ARG A 175 -4.51 -19.75 -6.87
CA ARG A 175 -5.80 -19.60 -7.56
C ARG A 175 -5.65 -18.83 -8.86
N ARG A 176 -4.90 -17.72 -8.86
CA ARG A 176 -4.58 -16.97 -10.09
C ARG A 176 -3.79 -17.82 -11.08
N TYR A 177 -2.75 -18.49 -10.60
CA TYR A 177 -1.94 -19.38 -11.45
C TYR A 177 -2.80 -20.47 -12.12
N ARG A 178 -3.63 -21.17 -11.34
CA ARG A 178 -4.53 -22.22 -11.87
C ARG A 178 -5.52 -21.68 -12.91
N SER A 179 -6.09 -20.48 -12.66
CA SER A 179 -7.05 -19.87 -13.59
C SER A 179 -6.42 -19.44 -14.92
N LEU A 180 -5.10 -19.26 -14.96
CA LEU A 180 -4.33 -18.85 -16.14
C LEU A 180 -3.44 -19.96 -16.69
N ALA A 181 -3.46 -21.17 -16.11
CA ALA A 181 -2.50 -22.23 -16.39
C ALA A 181 -2.36 -22.57 -17.87
N GLY A 182 -3.46 -22.54 -18.64
CA GLY A 182 -3.45 -22.77 -20.09
C GLY A 182 -2.65 -21.71 -20.88
N GLU A 183 -2.64 -20.47 -20.40
CA GLU A 183 -2.00 -19.36 -21.11
C GLU A 183 -0.53 -19.16 -20.72
N ILE A 184 -0.19 -19.44 -19.45
CA ILE A 184 1.14 -19.19 -18.90
C ILE A 184 2.00 -20.45 -18.80
N ARG A 185 1.55 -21.57 -19.36
CA ARG A 185 2.28 -22.85 -19.26
C ARG A 185 3.75 -22.70 -19.64
N GLY A 186 4.63 -23.04 -18.71
CA GLY A 186 6.09 -22.94 -18.86
C GLY A 186 6.68 -21.53 -18.74
N ILE A 187 5.87 -20.44 -18.72
CA ILE A 187 6.41 -19.07 -18.61
C ILE A 187 7.13 -18.85 -17.29
N PRO A 188 6.60 -19.23 -16.10
CA PRO A 188 7.30 -18.98 -14.84
C PRO A 188 8.66 -19.67 -14.74
N THR A 189 8.77 -20.90 -15.23
CA THR A 189 10.03 -21.66 -15.27
C THR A 189 11.03 -21.07 -16.26
N LEU A 190 10.58 -20.68 -17.45
CA LEU A 190 11.39 -19.98 -18.43
C LEU A 190 11.85 -18.60 -17.90
N ALA A 191 10.99 -17.89 -17.19
CA ALA A 191 11.34 -16.60 -16.58
C ALA A 191 12.42 -16.76 -15.51
N LEU A 192 12.31 -17.79 -14.65
CA LEU A 192 13.34 -18.10 -13.65
C LEU A 192 14.67 -18.45 -14.33
N ARG A 193 14.63 -19.31 -15.35
CA ARG A 193 15.81 -19.66 -16.14
C ARG A 193 16.46 -18.43 -16.78
N SER A 194 15.67 -17.58 -17.45
CA SER A 194 16.16 -16.32 -18.05
C SER A 194 16.75 -15.37 -17.02
N PHE A 195 16.19 -15.32 -15.81
CA PHE A 195 16.76 -14.54 -14.70
C PHE A 195 18.12 -15.09 -14.28
N VAL A 196 18.27 -16.40 -14.12
CA VAL A 196 19.54 -17.04 -13.74
C VAL A 196 20.61 -16.87 -14.83
N GLU A 197 20.22 -16.96 -16.11
CA GLU A 197 21.14 -16.82 -17.24
C GLU A 197 21.59 -15.36 -17.48
N ALA A 198 20.73 -14.39 -17.25
CA ALA A 198 21.02 -12.97 -17.49
C ALA A 198 20.53 -12.04 -16.37
N PRO A 199 21.03 -12.17 -15.13
CA PRO A 199 20.53 -11.42 -13.99
C PRO A 199 20.70 -9.90 -14.15
N ARG A 200 21.85 -9.44 -14.69
CA ARG A 200 22.10 -8.00 -14.90
C ARG A 200 21.05 -7.34 -15.79
N ALA A 201 20.64 -7.99 -16.87
CA ALA A 201 19.60 -7.49 -17.77
C ALA A 201 18.23 -7.43 -17.05
N ALA A 202 17.91 -8.42 -16.23
CA ALA A 202 16.68 -8.44 -15.44
C ALA A 202 16.67 -7.31 -14.38
N PHE A 203 17.76 -7.10 -13.63
CA PHE A 203 17.87 -6.01 -12.66
C PHE A 203 17.76 -4.62 -13.30
N ALA A 204 18.32 -4.41 -14.48
CA ALA A 204 18.24 -3.13 -15.21
C ALA A 204 16.79 -2.74 -15.56
N LEU A 205 15.88 -3.71 -15.64
CA LEU A 205 14.47 -3.49 -15.94
C LEU A 205 13.59 -3.27 -14.70
N VAL A 206 14.06 -3.61 -13.49
CA VAL A 206 13.30 -3.46 -12.23
C VAL A 206 12.77 -2.03 -12.05
N PRO A 207 13.56 -0.96 -12.22
CA PRO A 207 13.05 0.40 -12.01
C PRO A 207 11.88 0.76 -12.92
N ARG A 208 11.86 0.24 -14.14
CA ARG A 208 10.77 0.49 -15.10
C ARG A 208 9.51 -0.29 -14.78
N THR A 209 9.64 -1.55 -14.39
CA THR A 209 8.49 -2.38 -14.05
C THR A 209 7.91 -2.05 -12.68
N ALA A 210 8.72 -1.61 -11.72
CA ALA A 210 8.28 -1.16 -10.41
C ALA A 210 7.73 0.28 -10.39
N ALA A 211 7.91 1.06 -11.47
CA ALA A 211 7.55 2.49 -11.52
C ALA A 211 6.10 2.78 -11.11
N GLY A 212 5.16 1.88 -11.43
CA GLY A 212 3.76 1.99 -11.01
C GLY A 212 3.53 1.93 -9.49
N GLY A 213 4.52 1.45 -8.73
CA GLY A 213 4.49 1.35 -7.26
C GLY A 213 5.23 2.46 -6.51
N TYR A 214 5.92 3.36 -7.19
CA TYR A 214 6.78 4.38 -6.53
C TYR A 214 6.03 5.34 -5.62
N ASP A 215 4.79 5.68 -5.90
CA ASP A 215 3.98 6.49 -4.98
C ASP A 215 3.72 5.77 -3.66
N GLY A 216 3.59 4.45 -3.73
CA GLY A 216 3.50 3.60 -2.55
C GLY A 216 4.81 3.59 -1.75
N LEU A 217 5.95 3.54 -2.42
CA LEU A 217 7.27 3.63 -1.78
C LEU A 217 7.46 4.97 -1.06
N ILE A 218 7.11 6.09 -1.73
CA ILE A 218 7.19 7.43 -1.15
C ILE A 218 6.32 7.52 0.11
N LEU A 219 5.07 7.05 0.03
CA LEU A 219 4.12 7.10 1.14
C LEU A 219 4.53 6.19 2.30
N MET A 220 4.80 4.93 2.00
CA MET A 220 5.11 3.95 3.06
C MET A 220 6.49 4.15 3.66
N GLY A 221 7.45 4.64 2.87
CA GLY A 221 8.75 5.04 3.39
C GLY A 221 8.65 6.17 4.41
N ALA A 222 7.81 7.19 4.14
CA ALA A 222 7.54 8.25 5.09
C ALA A 222 6.85 7.71 6.37
N PHE A 223 5.85 6.85 6.22
CA PHE A 223 5.18 6.22 7.37
C PHE A 223 6.13 5.32 8.17
N LEU A 224 7.09 4.66 7.52
CA LEU A 224 8.10 3.87 8.21
C LEU A 224 8.98 4.76 9.10
N VAL A 225 9.51 5.86 8.56
CA VAL A 225 10.34 6.81 9.34
C VAL A 225 9.54 7.40 10.50
N VAL A 226 8.31 7.82 10.25
CA VAL A 226 7.43 8.38 11.29
C VAL A 226 7.13 7.35 12.39
N SER A 227 6.89 6.09 11.99
CA SER A 227 6.69 4.99 12.97
C SER A 227 7.94 4.70 13.78
N GLN A 228 9.15 4.82 13.18
CA GLN A 228 10.42 4.70 13.91
C GLN A 228 10.54 5.77 14.97
N VAL A 229 10.31 7.03 14.60
CA VAL A 229 10.36 8.15 15.56
C VAL A 229 9.37 7.93 16.68
N ALA A 230 8.14 7.53 16.37
CA ALA A 230 7.11 7.28 17.39
C ALA A 230 7.49 6.16 18.37
N LEU A 231 8.08 5.06 17.87
CA LEU A 231 8.54 3.94 18.70
C LEU A 231 9.72 4.34 19.61
N LEU A 232 10.57 5.26 19.15
CA LEU A 232 11.67 5.79 19.95
C LEU A 232 11.18 6.68 21.10
N GLN A 233 10.00 7.32 21.00
CA GLN A 233 9.41 8.09 22.09
C GLN A 233 8.90 7.17 23.21
N SER A 234 7.98 6.28 22.87
CA SER A 234 7.42 5.30 23.79
C SER A 234 6.68 4.19 23.06
N PRO A 235 6.51 2.99 23.66
CA PRO A 235 5.66 1.94 23.11
C PRO A 235 4.23 2.42 22.85
N ALA A 236 3.64 3.22 23.75
CA ALA A 236 2.29 3.74 23.62
C ALA A 236 2.15 4.70 22.42
N THR A 237 3.08 5.65 22.26
CA THR A 237 3.13 6.55 21.10
C THR A 237 3.31 5.77 19.81
N GLY A 238 4.20 4.78 19.81
CA GLY A 238 4.42 3.90 18.66
C GLY A 238 3.16 3.10 18.28
N ALA A 239 2.49 2.49 19.26
CA ALA A 239 1.25 1.76 19.06
C ALA A 239 0.14 2.66 18.50
N ALA A 240 -0.04 3.85 19.06
CA ALA A 240 -1.03 4.81 18.59
C ALA A 240 -0.77 5.22 17.13
N VAL A 241 0.45 5.68 16.80
CA VAL A 241 0.80 6.10 15.44
C VAL A 241 0.63 4.97 14.42
N VAL A 242 1.08 3.75 14.75
CA VAL A 242 0.93 2.58 13.85
C VAL A 242 -0.54 2.22 13.64
N SER A 243 -1.37 2.25 14.69
CA SER A 243 -2.82 1.98 14.59
C SER A 243 -3.51 3.01 13.70
N LEU A 244 -3.16 4.28 13.85
CA LEU A 244 -3.70 5.36 13.03
C LEU A 244 -3.25 5.25 11.56
N ILE A 245 -2.00 4.86 11.29
CA ILE A 245 -1.53 4.54 9.92
C ILE A 245 -2.36 3.39 9.34
N ALA A 246 -2.68 2.37 10.12
CA ALA A 246 -3.50 1.24 9.66
C ALA A 246 -4.92 1.66 9.29
N VAL A 247 -5.54 2.59 10.03
CA VAL A 247 -6.85 3.17 9.68
C VAL A 247 -6.77 3.86 8.32
N VAL A 248 -5.81 4.76 8.15
CA VAL A 248 -5.63 5.48 6.88
C VAL A 248 -5.41 4.52 5.72
N ARG A 249 -4.55 3.51 5.89
CA ARG A 249 -4.29 2.51 4.83
C ARG A 249 -5.52 1.71 4.47
N THR A 250 -6.32 1.31 5.45
CA THR A 250 -7.54 0.53 5.24
C THR A 250 -8.54 1.29 4.37
N ILE A 251 -8.57 2.61 4.46
CA ILE A 251 -9.47 3.47 3.70
C ILE A 251 -8.84 3.88 2.35
N VAL A 252 -7.58 4.28 2.34
CA VAL A 252 -6.90 4.83 1.15
C VAL A 252 -6.69 3.78 0.06
N VAL A 253 -6.42 2.52 0.41
CA VAL A 253 -6.15 1.47 -0.60
C VAL A 253 -7.38 1.19 -1.48
N PRO A 254 -8.59 0.96 -0.95
CA PRO A 254 -9.80 0.86 -1.77
C PRO A 254 -10.08 2.12 -2.57
N LEU A 255 -9.94 3.30 -1.96
CA LEU A 255 -10.16 4.58 -2.65
C LEU A 255 -9.25 4.76 -3.86
N LYS A 256 -7.98 4.39 -3.76
CA LYS A 256 -7.06 4.41 -4.90
C LYS A 256 -7.52 3.48 -6.02
N SER A 257 -8.02 2.30 -5.68
CA SER A 257 -8.53 1.34 -6.66
C SER A 257 -9.76 1.90 -7.39
N PHE A 258 -10.71 2.50 -6.65
CA PHE A 258 -11.85 3.20 -7.23
C PHE A 258 -11.42 4.39 -8.09
N GLY A 259 -10.41 5.14 -7.66
CA GLY A 259 -9.85 6.25 -8.44
C GLY A 259 -9.26 5.80 -9.77
N ILE A 260 -8.53 4.70 -9.82
CA ILE A 260 -7.99 4.14 -11.07
C ILE A 260 -9.12 3.75 -12.02
N VAL A 261 -10.16 3.06 -11.52
CA VAL A 261 -11.34 2.70 -12.32
C VAL A 261 -12.09 3.95 -12.79
N GLY A 262 -12.31 4.92 -11.90
CA GLY A 262 -12.96 6.20 -12.23
C GLY A 262 -12.21 6.97 -13.31
N GLY A 263 -10.88 7.08 -13.20
CA GLY A 263 -10.05 7.73 -14.22
C GLY A 263 -10.14 7.05 -15.58
N ARG A 264 -10.19 5.69 -15.62
CA ARG A 264 -10.40 4.94 -16.88
C ARG A 264 -11.78 5.21 -17.49
N LEU A 265 -12.83 5.25 -16.67
CA LEU A 265 -14.19 5.53 -17.12
C LEU A 265 -14.28 6.95 -17.71
N ILE A 266 -13.74 7.96 -17.02
CA ILE A 266 -13.70 9.33 -17.52
C ILE A 266 -13.00 9.38 -18.89
N ARG A 267 -11.81 8.77 -19.00
CA ARG A 267 -11.03 8.76 -20.25
C ARG A 267 -11.75 8.08 -21.41
N LYS A 268 -12.65 7.12 -21.11
CA LYS A 268 -13.49 6.49 -22.15
C LYS A 268 -14.67 7.35 -22.57
N GLN A 269 -15.17 8.23 -21.68
CA GLN A 269 -16.37 9.03 -21.93
C GLN A 269 -16.09 10.36 -22.62
N THR A 270 -14.94 10.96 -22.34
CA THR A 270 -14.62 12.29 -22.87
C THR A 270 -13.13 12.50 -23.06
N THR A 271 -12.79 13.33 -24.04
CA THR A 271 -11.45 13.87 -24.27
C THR A 271 -11.40 15.38 -23.99
N ASP A 272 -12.56 16.00 -23.78
CA ASP A 272 -12.63 17.42 -23.42
C ASP A 272 -12.14 17.67 -21.99
N PRO A 273 -11.18 18.59 -21.78
CA PRO A 273 -10.65 18.89 -20.46
C PRO A 273 -11.68 19.40 -19.45
N THR A 274 -12.68 20.18 -19.92
CA THR A 274 -13.71 20.75 -19.07
C THR A 274 -14.66 19.69 -18.54
N ASP A 275 -15.10 18.78 -19.42
CA ASP A 275 -15.94 17.64 -19.05
C ASP A 275 -15.17 16.65 -18.20
N THR A 276 -13.88 16.43 -18.49
CA THR A 276 -12.98 15.63 -17.65
C THR A 276 -12.94 16.16 -16.22
N ALA A 277 -12.74 17.49 -16.05
CA ALA A 277 -12.74 18.13 -14.73
C ALA A 277 -14.10 17.99 -14.03
N ARG A 278 -15.21 18.17 -14.75
CA ARG A 278 -16.57 18.01 -14.20
C ARG A 278 -16.82 16.61 -13.67
N LEU A 279 -16.48 15.57 -14.45
CA LEU A 279 -16.64 14.17 -14.07
C LEU A 279 -15.71 13.80 -12.92
N PHE A 280 -14.47 14.30 -12.92
CA PHE A 280 -13.53 14.15 -11.83
C PHE A 280 -14.13 14.63 -10.51
N TRP A 281 -14.60 15.87 -10.45
CA TRP A 281 -15.18 16.43 -9.23
C TRP A 281 -16.49 15.75 -8.81
N ARG A 282 -17.26 15.23 -9.76
CA ARG A 282 -18.45 14.42 -9.45
C ARG A 282 -18.08 13.15 -8.69
N LEU A 283 -17.03 12.43 -9.13
CA LEU A 283 -16.55 11.22 -8.44
C LEU A 283 -15.93 11.55 -7.09
N VAL A 284 -15.17 12.65 -6.98
CA VAL A 284 -14.63 13.12 -5.69
C VAL A 284 -15.77 13.41 -4.70
N ARG A 285 -16.87 14.02 -5.13
CA ARG A 285 -18.06 14.25 -4.26
C ARG A 285 -18.66 12.94 -3.77
N VAL A 286 -18.77 11.93 -4.63
CA VAL A 286 -19.27 10.60 -4.21
C VAL A 286 -18.35 10.00 -3.16
N GLY A 287 -17.04 10.07 -3.35
CA GLY A 287 -16.07 9.65 -2.34
C GLY A 287 -16.17 10.45 -1.04
N ALA A 288 -16.43 11.76 -1.13
CA ALA A 288 -16.63 12.60 0.05
C ALA A 288 -17.89 12.19 0.83
N ILE A 289 -19.01 11.97 0.16
CA ILE A 289 -20.24 11.50 0.81
C ILE A 289 -20.01 10.19 1.55
N ALA A 290 -19.25 9.26 0.97
CA ALA A 290 -18.95 7.97 1.59
C ALA A 290 -18.05 8.08 2.83
N LEU A 291 -17.07 9.00 2.84
CA LEU A 291 -16.08 9.12 3.91
C LEU A 291 -16.44 10.14 5.00
N THR A 292 -17.29 11.12 4.68
CA THR A 292 -17.68 12.17 5.64
C THR A 292 -18.23 11.59 6.95
N PRO A 293 -19.12 10.57 6.94
CA PRO A 293 -19.62 10.01 8.20
C PRO A 293 -18.50 9.45 9.09
N VAL A 294 -17.54 8.74 8.50
CA VAL A 294 -16.41 8.15 9.25
C VAL A 294 -15.51 9.24 9.81
N GLY A 295 -15.16 10.23 8.97
CA GLY A 295 -14.35 11.36 9.41
C GLY A 295 -15.02 12.17 10.53
N LEU A 296 -16.32 12.43 10.41
CA LEU A 296 -17.10 13.14 11.43
C LEU A 296 -17.19 12.36 12.74
N VAL A 297 -17.37 11.05 12.71
CA VAL A 297 -17.35 10.23 13.93
C VAL A 297 -15.99 10.37 14.64
N CYS A 298 -14.89 10.31 13.94
CA CYS A 298 -13.57 10.52 14.53
C CYS A 298 -13.40 11.92 15.14
N VAL A 299 -13.98 12.96 14.53
CA VAL A 299 -13.86 14.34 15.02
C VAL A 299 -14.79 14.61 16.21
N ILE A 300 -16.05 14.18 16.13
CA ILE A 300 -17.09 14.53 17.12
C ILE A 300 -17.12 13.55 18.29
N ALA A 301 -16.91 12.26 18.02
CA ALA A 301 -16.96 11.17 19.00
C ALA A 301 -15.68 10.32 18.97
N PRO A 302 -14.49 10.91 19.21
CA PRO A 302 -13.21 10.21 19.11
C PRO A 302 -13.10 8.99 20.02
N GLY A 303 -13.78 9.00 21.18
CA GLY A 303 -13.81 7.88 22.11
C GLY A 303 -14.31 6.56 21.49
N VAL A 304 -15.22 6.63 20.50
CA VAL A 304 -15.66 5.43 19.77
C VAL A 304 -14.51 4.81 18.99
N ALA A 305 -13.75 5.63 18.27
CA ALA A 305 -12.59 5.15 17.51
C ALA A 305 -11.46 4.70 18.43
N MET A 306 -11.24 5.40 19.55
CA MET A 306 -10.24 5.02 20.57
C MET A 306 -10.57 3.66 21.18
N ALA A 307 -11.82 3.43 21.54
CA ALA A 307 -12.27 2.14 22.08
C ALA A 307 -12.07 0.99 21.08
N VAL A 308 -12.40 1.21 19.80
CA VAL A 308 -12.19 0.22 18.72
C VAL A 308 -10.71 -0.06 18.49
N LEU A 309 -9.86 0.95 18.58
CA LEU A 309 -8.42 0.84 18.32
C LEU A 309 -7.60 0.45 19.55
N HIS A 310 -8.26 0.27 20.70
CA HIS A 310 -7.60 0.05 22.00
C HIS A 310 -6.55 1.13 22.33
N LEU A 311 -6.82 2.38 21.95
CA LEU A 311 -5.95 3.49 22.31
C LEU A 311 -6.18 3.90 23.77
N PRO A 312 -5.11 4.39 24.45
CA PRO A 312 -5.24 4.85 25.82
C PRO A 312 -6.21 6.05 25.91
N ASP A 313 -6.96 6.14 27.00
CA ASP A 313 -7.88 7.24 27.25
C ASP A 313 -7.10 8.47 27.72
N THR A 314 -6.44 9.15 26.78
CA THR A 314 -5.63 10.34 27.01
C THR A 314 -6.04 11.45 26.04
N ALA A 315 -5.89 12.69 26.48
CA ALA A 315 -6.16 13.87 25.63
C ALA A 315 -5.32 13.87 24.34
N ASP A 316 -4.10 13.32 24.38
CA ASP A 316 -3.24 13.19 23.22
C ASP A 316 -3.81 12.20 22.20
N ALA A 317 -4.24 11.00 22.63
CA ALA A 317 -4.84 10.02 21.75
C ALA A 317 -6.17 10.54 21.17
N GLU A 318 -6.96 11.24 21.97
CA GLU A 318 -8.20 11.90 21.52
C GLU A 318 -7.91 12.91 20.42
N LEU A 319 -6.92 13.80 20.62
CA LEU A 319 -6.52 14.79 19.62
C LEU A 319 -5.99 14.12 18.34
N ALA A 320 -5.18 13.08 18.48
CA ALA A 320 -4.66 12.33 17.34
C ALA A 320 -5.79 11.70 16.49
N VAL A 321 -6.83 11.14 17.14
CA VAL A 321 -8.02 10.60 16.46
C VAL A 321 -8.82 11.70 15.76
N ARG A 322 -8.97 12.88 16.38
CA ARG A 322 -9.64 14.04 15.74
C ARG A 322 -8.87 14.49 14.49
N LEU A 323 -7.53 14.57 14.55
CA LEU A 323 -6.68 14.92 13.41
C LEU A 323 -6.80 13.91 12.26
N ILE A 324 -6.89 12.61 12.58
CA ILE A 324 -7.21 11.58 11.59
C ILE A 324 -8.58 11.81 10.96
N GLY A 325 -9.58 12.12 11.76
CA GLY A 325 -10.91 12.44 11.25
C GLY A 325 -10.84 13.55 10.19
N VAL A 326 -10.12 14.63 10.48
CA VAL A 326 -9.88 15.71 9.50
C VAL A 326 -9.14 15.20 8.26
N GLN A 327 -8.12 14.37 8.42
CA GLN A 327 -7.42 13.77 7.28
C GLN A 327 -8.36 12.92 6.40
N LEU A 328 -9.25 12.13 7.00
CA LEU A 328 -10.20 11.29 6.26
C LEU A 328 -11.15 12.14 5.39
N LEU A 329 -11.48 13.36 5.81
CA LEU A 329 -12.26 14.30 4.99
C LEU A 329 -11.48 14.79 3.76
N LEU A 330 -10.14 14.73 3.75
CA LEU A 330 -9.30 15.09 2.62
C LEU A 330 -9.04 13.90 1.66
N GLU A 331 -9.26 12.65 2.12
CA GLU A 331 -8.94 11.46 1.32
C GLU A 331 -9.73 11.32 0.00
N PRO A 332 -10.94 11.83 -0.16
CA PRO A 332 -11.60 11.87 -1.47
C PRO A 332 -10.76 12.59 -2.54
N ILE A 333 -10.03 13.63 -2.16
CA ILE A 333 -9.15 14.37 -3.07
C ILE A 333 -7.79 13.69 -3.14
N THR A 334 -7.18 13.42 -2.00
CA THR A 334 -5.79 12.96 -1.89
C THR A 334 -5.61 11.45 -2.14
N GLY A 335 -6.63 10.65 -1.95
CA GLY A 335 -6.66 9.21 -2.24
C GLY A 335 -7.29 8.92 -3.60
N LEU A 336 -8.61 9.14 -3.72
CA LEU A 336 -9.37 8.84 -4.92
C LEU A 336 -9.00 9.78 -6.07
N GLY A 337 -9.00 11.11 -5.85
CA GLY A 337 -8.67 12.10 -6.85
C GLY A 337 -7.25 11.96 -7.39
N ALA A 338 -6.28 11.76 -6.50
CA ALA A 338 -4.90 11.52 -6.90
C ALA A 338 -4.75 10.26 -7.78
N ALA A 339 -5.47 9.18 -7.45
CA ALA A 339 -5.45 7.96 -8.26
C ALA A 339 -6.10 8.15 -9.65
N MET A 340 -7.16 8.94 -9.74
CA MET A 340 -7.74 9.32 -11.05
C MET A 340 -6.75 10.10 -11.91
N LEU A 341 -6.03 11.09 -11.33
CA LEU A 341 -5.08 11.92 -12.08
C LEU A 341 -3.90 11.11 -12.65
N LYS A 342 -3.49 10.03 -11.99
CA LYS A 342 -2.48 9.12 -12.55
C LYS A 342 -2.92 8.47 -13.86
N VAL A 343 -4.21 8.24 -14.02
CA VAL A 343 -4.78 7.68 -15.25
C VAL A 343 -5.05 8.77 -16.28
N LEU A 344 -5.50 9.94 -15.83
CA LEU A 344 -5.90 11.04 -16.71
C LEU A 344 -4.68 11.79 -17.29
N ILE A 345 -3.62 11.99 -16.50
CA ILE A 345 -2.44 12.75 -16.92
C ILE A 345 -1.28 11.78 -17.23
N ALA A 346 -0.68 11.20 -16.20
CA ALA A 346 0.42 10.24 -16.31
C ALA A 346 0.60 9.47 -15.00
N PRO A 347 1.09 8.22 -15.00
CA PRO A 347 1.33 7.44 -13.78
C PRO A 347 2.25 8.13 -12.77
N THR A 348 3.16 8.96 -13.24
CA THR A 348 4.16 9.68 -12.43
C THR A 348 3.77 11.11 -12.08
N ALA A 349 2.64 11.63 -12.58
CA ALA A 349 2.25 13.04 -12.45
C ALA A 349 2.22 13.56 -11.01
N LEU A 350 1.93 12.71 -10.03
CA LEU A 350 1.81 13.08 -8.63
C LEU A 350 2.97 12.61 -7.74
N LEU A 351 4.03 12.03 -8.32
CA LEU A 351 5.19 11.60 -7.52
C LEU A 351 5.89 12.80 -6.87
N ALA A 352 6.15 13.87 -7.63
CA ALA A 352 6.78 15.07 -7.10
C ALA A 352 5.90 15.78 -6.04
N PRO A 353 4.60 16.05 -6.27
CA PRO A 353 3.70 16.57 -5.24
C PRO A 353 3.68 15.74 -3.96
N LEU A 354 3.64 14.42 -4.06
CA LEU A 354 3.64 13.53 -2.91
C LEU A 354 4.99 13.53 -2.18
N ALA A 355 6.11 13.53 -2.93
CA ALA A 355 7.45 13.61 -2.37
C ALA A 355 7.67 14.95 -1.65
N ILE A 356 7.21 16.06 -2.20
CA ILE A 356 7.30 17.37 -1.56
C ILE A 356 6.52 17.36 -0.23
N ALA A 357 5.28 16.88 -0.23
CA ALA A 357 4.44 16.87 0.95
C ALA A 357 4.98 15.99 2.08
N LEU A 358 5.58 14.84 1.73
CA LEU A 358 6.04 13.87 2.73
C LEU A 358 7.54 14.02 3.03
N TRP A 359 8.40 14.06 2.01
CA TRP A 359 9.85 14.00 2.18
C TRP A 359 10.54 15.36 2.23
N ALA A 360 9.95 16.42 1.67
CA ALA A 360 10.46 17.76 1.84
C ALA A 360 9.81 18.50 3.02
N TRP A 361 8.63 18.07 3.48
CA TRP A 361 7.94 18.69 4.62
C TRP A 361 7.78 17.73 5.80
N ALA A 362 6.91 16.72 5.73
CA ALA A 362 6.46 15.98 6.90
C ALA A 362 7.58 15.20 7.61
N VAL A 363 8.41 14.46 6.88
CA VAL A 363 9.52 13.69 7.46
C VAL A 363 10.56 14.60 8.09
N PRO A 364 11.09 15.63 7.41
CA PRO A 364 12.02 16.56 8.04
C PRO A 364 11.43 17.28 9.25
N ALA A 365 10.17 17.70 9.19
CA ALA A 365 9.52 18.37 10.31
C ALA A 365 9.40 17.47 11.54
N VAL A 366 9.04 16.18 11.36
CA VAL A 366 9.03 15.19 12.46
C VAL A 366 10.44 14.98 13.02
N LEU A 367 11.44 14.80 12.15
CA LEU A 367 12.83 14.59 12.59
C LEU A 367 13.39 15.80 13.33
N ILE A 368 13.15 17.01 12.83
CA ILE A 368 13.59 18.26 13.48
C ILE A 368 12.87 18.45 14.82
N ALA A 369 11.55 18.29 14.84
CA ALA A 369 10.80 18.43 16.09
C ALA A 369 11.26 17.43 17.16
N ASN A 370 11.62 16.21 16.76
CA ASN A 370 12.18 15.18 17.64
C ASN A 370 13.52 15.56 18.31
N LEU A 371 14.26 16.51 17.72
CA LEU A 371 15.51 16.99 18.32
C LEU A 371 15.27 17.99 19.46
N PHE A 372 14.10 18.62 19.51
CA PHE A 372 13.82 19.71 20.46
C PHE A 372 12.74 19.38 21.48
N THR A 373 11.87 18.41 21.19
CA THR A 373 10.72 18.06 22.03
C THR A 373 10.42 16.56 21.99
N GLU A 374 9.89 16.05 23.08
CA GLU A 374 9.24 14.73 23.06
C GLU A 374 7.99 14.80 22.20
N LEU A 375 7.91 13.92 21.22
CA LEU A 375 6.80 13.89 20.30
C LEU A 375 5.70 12.96 20.79
N THR A 376 4.48 13.48 20.80
CA THR A 376 3.27 12.71 21.07
C THR A 376 2.62 12.24 19.77
N ALA A 377 1.65 11.31 19.84
CA ALA A 377 0.93 10.84 18.67
C ALA A 377 0.19 11.99 17.97
N ALA A 378 -0.40 12.92 18.73
CA ALA A 378 -1.09 14.07 18.18
C ALA A 378 -0.15 15.03 17.47
N SER A 379 1.03 15.32 18.04
CA SER A 379 2.02 16.22 17.42
C SER A 379 2.54 15.64 16.10
N ILE A 380 2.87 14.36 16.06
CA ILE A 380 3.27 13.64 14.85
C ILE A 380 2.17 13.73 13.79
N TRP A 381 0.92 13.47 14.21
CA TRP A 381 -0.20 13.48 13.27
C TRP A 381 -0.55 14.88 12.77
N GLY A 382 -0.38 15.90 13.60
CA GLY A 382 -0.50 17.31 13.21
C GLY A 382 0.46 17.68 12.07
N ILE A 383 1.72 17.27 12.17
CA ILE A 383 2.73 17.50 11.13
C ILE A 383 2.36 16.76 9.84
N LEU A 384 1.92 15.50 9.93
CA LEU A 384 1.47 14.71 8.79
C LEU A 384 0.24 15.34 8.12
N LEU A 385 -0.70 15.88 8.89
CA LEU A 385 -1.89 16.55 8.38
C LEU A 385 -1.55 17.80 7.57
N ILE A 386 -0.59 18.61 8.02
CA ILE A 386 -0.10 19.76 7.25
C ILE A 386 0.48 19.29 5.91
N GLY A 387 1.31 18.24 5.92
CA GLY A 387 1.79 17.62 4.67
C GLY A 387 0.64 17.14 3.78
N ARG A 388 -0.42 16.59 4.38
CA ARG A 388 -1.60 16.14 3.64
C ARG A 388 -2.40 17.29 3.04
N LEU A 389 -2.53 18.41 3.74
CA LEU A 389 -3.14 19.65 3.22
C LEU A 389 -2.32 20.21 2.05
N LEU A 390 -1.00 20.26 2.16
CA LEU A 390 -0.12 20.64 1.06
C LEU A 390 -0.31 19.75 -0.16
N PHE A 391 -0.33 18.43 0.03
CA PHE A 391 -0.60 17.48 -1.05
C PHE A 391 -1.99 17.69 -1.67
N CYS A 392 -3.02 17.93 -0.86
CA CYS A 392 -4.37 18.24 -1.32
C CYS A 392 -4.37 19.47 -2.25
N ALA A 393 -3.73 20.56 -1.84
CA ALA A 393 -3.61 21.78 -2.66
C ALA A 393 -2.90 21.51 -4.00
N LEU A 394 -1.83 20.70 -4.00
CA LEU A 394 -1.11 20.31 -5.22
C LEU A 394 -1.96 19.41 -6.14
N VAL A 395 -2.76 18.51 -5.57
CA VAL A 395 -3.73 17.70 -6.34
C VAL A 395 -4.79 18.60 -6.98
N ILE A 396 -5.40 19.51 -6.22
CA ILE A 396 -6.39 20.46 -6.74
C ILE A 396 -5.80 21.30 -7.88
N ARG A 397 -4.59 21.81 -7.71
CA ARG A 397 -3.89 22.55 -8.78
C ARG A 397 -3.72 21.70 -10.05
N SER A 398 -3.55 20.39 -9.91
CA SER A 398 -3.38 19.47 -11.03
C SER A 398 -4.68 19.18 -11.79
N THR A 399 -5.85 19.52 -11.23
CA THR A 399 -7.16 19.36 -11.89
C THR A 399 -7.56 20.53 -12.78
N MET A 400 -6.75 21.58 -12.88
CA MET A 400 -7.02 22.69 -13.77
C MET A 400 -7.11 22.22 -15.22
N PRO A 401 -8.10 22.67 -16.01
CA PRO A 401 -8.32 22.20 -17.40
C PRO A 401 -7.07 22.28 -18.27
N SER A 402 -6.24 23.32 -18.10
CA SER A 402 -4.96 23.48 -18.82
C SER A 402 -3.96 22.36 -18.58
N ARG A 403 -4.06 21.62 -17.47
CA ARG A 403 -3.19 20.49 -17.12
C ARG A 403 -3.78 19.13 -17.46
N LEU A 404 -5.11 19.07 -17.62
CA LEU A 404 -5.84 17.87 -18.02
C LEU A 404 -5.80 17.64 -19.53
N GLN A 405 -5.25 18.58 -20.31
CA GLN A 405 -4.97 18.37 -21.73
C GLN A 405 -3.97 17.21 -21.86
N ALA A 406 -4.50 16.05 -22.21
CA ALA A 406 -3.71 14.85 -22.39
C ALA A 406 -2.66 15.09 -23.48
N LYS A 407 -1.38 15.13 -23.13
CA LYS A 407 -0.35 14.84 -24.11
C LYS A 407 -0.60 13.41 -24.58
N PRO A 408 -0.71 13.14 -25.89
CA PRO A 408 -0.79 11.79 -26.38
C PRO A 408 0.38 11.02 -25.76
N VAL A 409 0.09 9.91 -25.10
CA VAL A 409 1.12 9.00 -24.58
C VAL A 409 1.87 8.47 -25.80
N PRO A 410 3.19 8.70 -25.93
CA PRO A 410 3.98 8.22 -27.06
C PRO A 410 4.02 6.69 -27.14
#